data_d81a336566cb5c1f39d613598c15b2fd
#
_entry.id   d81a336566cb5c1f39d613598c15b2fd
#
_cell.length_a   1.000
_cell.length_b   1.000
_cell.length_c   1.000
_cell.angle_alpha   90.00
_cell.angle_beta   90.00
_cell.angle_gamma   90.00
#
_symmetry.space_group_name_H-M   'P 1'
#
loop_
_entity.id
_entity.type
_entity.pdbx_description
1 polymer ?
#
loop_
_entity_poly.entity_id
_entity_poly.type
_entity_poly.pdbx_seq_one_letter_code
_entity_poly.pdbx_strand_id
1 'polypeptide(L)'
;MLELSASILFSFLAMKQTDQTSLCSASFSEIVASYVAQEIKLDAAHPATEWQEASPVVFCSDWEGKKPDPGRETRVRVLWSPRTLYLRFECRYRDLYLFTDADPDGRRDHLWDRDVAEAFLQPDPSRERYYKEFEISPNGMWVDLDISPGRLADLKSGLRRSVVLDEKSRTWAAEVAIPMKSLTADFDPKAVWRANFYRVEGTEEPRAYLAWRPTNTPQPNFHVPSAFGRLRFAAAAGS
;
A
#
# COMPACT_ATOMS: atom_id res chain seq x y z
N MET A 1 -60.56 -29.42 -32.74
CA MET A 1 -59.86 -29.23 -31.43
C MET A 1 -58.39 -29.28 -31.76
N LEU A 2 -57.78 -28.10 -31.85
CA LEU A 2 -56.34 -27.96 -32.06
C LEU A 2 -55.73 -27.57 -30.70
N GLU A 3 -54.84 -28.39 -30.15
CA GLU A 3 -54.01 -28.05 -29.00
C GLU A 3 -52.78 -27.30 -29.45
N LEU A 4 -52.62 -26.08 -28.95
CA LEU A 4 -51.41 -25.31 -29.11
C LEU A 4 -50.46 -25.60 -27.90
N SER A 5 -49.37 -26.29 -28.15
CA SER A 5 -48.26 -26.44 -27.20
C SER A 5 -47.34 -25.20 -27.27
N ALA A 6 -47.31 -24.43 -26.21
CA ALA A 6 -46.40 -23.32 -26.05
C ALA A 6 -45.06 -23.84 -25.48
N SER A 7 -44.00 -23.86 -26.27
CA SER A 7 -42.62 -24.11 -25.81
C SER A 7 -42.04 -22.85 -25.23
N ILE A 8 -41.81 -22.83 -23.94
CA ILE A 8 -41.10 -21.75 -23.24
C ILE A 8 -39.59 -22.02 -23.39
N LEU A 9 -38.92 -21.20 -24.20
CA LEU A 9 -37.45 -21.21 -24.33
C LEU A 9 -36.86 -20.46 -23.11
N PHE A 10 -36.24 -21.19 -22.20
CA PHE A 10 -35.40 -20.59 -21.13
C PHE A 10 -34.04 -20.22 -21.75
N SER A 11 -33.84 -18.95 -22.03
CA SER A 11 -32.53 -18.40 -22.36
C SER A 11 -31.69 -18.28 -21.07
N PHE A 12 -30.78 -19.22 -20.88
CA PHE A 12 -29.73 -19.05 -19.85
C PHE A 12 -28.76 -17.97 -20.32
N LEU A 13 -28.87 -16.79 -19.71
CA LEU A 13 -27.83 -15.77 -19.82
C LEU A 13 -26.63 -16.28 -19.02
N ALA A 14 -25.64 -16.85 -19.69
CA ALA A 14 -24.34 -17.12 -19.09
C ALA A 14 -23.70 -15.78 -18.73
N MET A 15 -23.80 -15.37 -17.47
CA MET A 15 -22.95 -14.30 -16.94
C MET A 15 -21.49 -14.75 -17.12
N LYS A 16 -20.77 -14.05 -18.01
CA LYS A 16 -19.34 -14.17 -18.11
C LYS A 16 -18.77 -13.81 -16.74
N GLN A 17 -18.26 -14.81 -16.04
CA GLN A 17 -17.43 -14.67 -14.87
C GLN A 17 -16.16 -13.94 -15.35
N THR A 18 -16.11 -12.63 -15.17
CA THR A 18 -14.90 -11.85 -15.42
C THR A 18 -13.82 -12.41 -14.50
N ASP A 19 -12.73 -12.83 -15.11
CA ASP A 19 -11.58 -13.42 -14.43
C ASP A 19 -11.03 -12.44 -13.38
N GLN A 20 -11.41 -12.63 -12.12
CA GLN A 20 -10.98 -11.79 -10.99
C GLN A 20 -9.50 -11.96 -10.68
N THR A 21 -8.84 -12.95 -11.25
CA THR A 21 -7.40 -13.20 -11.09
C THR A 21 -6.52 -12.13 -11.74
N SER A 22 -7.05 -11.37 -12.71
CA SER A 22 -6.26 -10.34 -13.40
C SER A 22 -6.04 -9.05 -12.57
N LEU A 23 -6.85 -8.81 -11.53
CA LEU A 23 -6.78 -7.58 -10.73
C LEU A 23 -5.65 -7.58 -9.69
N CYS A 24 -5.20 -8.74 -9.29
CA CYS A 24 -4.15 -8.92 -8.27
C CYS A 24 -2.73 -9.07 -8.83
N SER A 25 -2.60 -9.13 -10.13
CA SER A 25 -1.28 -9.14 -10.77
C SER A 25 -0.75 -7.73 -10.88
N ALA A 26 0.25 -7.43 -10.08
CA ALA A 26 1.04 -6.19 -10.22
C ALA A 26 1.72 -6.17 -11.59
N SER A 27 0.99 -5.73 -12.63
CA SER A 27 1.51 -5.63 -13.98
C SER A 27 2.50 -4.47 -14.14
N PHE A 28 2.49 -3.51 -13.21
CA PHE A 28 3.31 -2.31 -13.30
C PHE A 28 4.47 -2.36 -12.30
N SER A 29 5.69 -2.12 -12.81
CA SER A 29 6.91 -1.97 -11.98
C SER A 29 7.14 -0.52 -11.55
N GLU A 30 6.17 0.36 -11.80
CA GLU A 30 6.27 1.78 -11.53
C GLU A 30 4.97 2.30 -10.91
N ILE A 31 5.12 3.21 -9.95
CA ILE A 31 4.04 4.06 -9.42
C ILE A 31 4.40 5.52 -9.66
N VAL A 32 3.40 6.32 -10.01
CA VAL A 32 3.55 7.77 -10.21
C VAL A 32 2.85 8.50 -9.07
N ALA A 33 3.60 9.30 -8.32
CA ALA A 33 3.04 10.24 -7.37
C ALA A 33 2.44 11.43 -8.11
N SER A 34 1.13 11.68 -7.94
CA SER A 34 0.47 12.83 -8.54
C SER A 34 0.78 14.10 -7.74
N TYR A 35 0.96 15.22 -8.44
CA TYR A 35 1.26 16.50 -7.81
C TYR A 35 0.02 17.11 -7.16
N VAL A 36 0.20 17.70 -5.98
CA VAL A 36 -0.81 18.53 -5.31
C VAL A 36 -0.25 19.90 -4.96
N ALA A 37 -0.98 20.94 -5.32
CA ALA A 37 -0.54 22.33 -5.11
C ALA A 37 -0.69 22.78 -3.65
N GLN A 38 -1.59 22.16 -2.90
CA GLN A 38 -1.91 22.51 -1.52
C GLN A 38 -1.70 21.29 -0.60
N GLU A 39 -1.52 21.57 0.69
CA GLU A 39 -1.46 20.52 1.70
C GLU A 39 -2.79 19.76 1.77
N ILE A 40 -2.71 18.42 1.74
CA ILE A 40 -3.87 17.56 1.91
C ILE A 40 -4.21 17.44 3.40
N LYS A 41 -5.46 17.70 3.73
CA LYS A 41 -6.00 17.33 5.04
C LYS A 41 -6.20 15.82 5.08
N LEU A 42 -5.56 15.15 6.02
CA LEU A 42 -5.74 13.72 6.18
C LEU A 42 -7.10 13.41 6.83
N ASP A 43 -7.91 12.64 6.12
CA ASP A 43 -9.17 12.09 6.60
C ASP A 43 -9.46 10.79 5.85
N ALA A 44 -9.00 9.67 6.41
CA ALA A 44 -9.11 8.36 5.76
C ALA A 44 -10.59 7.95 5.52
N ALA A 45 -11.53 8.44 6.34
CA ALA A 45 -12.96 8.18 6.19
C ALA A 45 -13.61 9.03 5.08
N HIS A 46 -13.13 10.27 4.90
CA HIS A 46 -13.63 11.20 3.88
C HIS A 46 -12.44 11.76 3.09
N PRO A 47 -11.86 10.94 2.19
CA PRO A 47 -10.62 11.29 1.50
C PRO A 47 -10.80 12.51 0.59
N ALA A 48 -9.77 13.33 0.51
CA ALA A 48 -9.68 14.46 -0.40
C ALA A 48 -9.83 14.00 -1.86
N THR A 49 -10.41 14.86 -2.69
CA THR A 49 -10.67 14.55 -4.12
C THR A 49 -9.42 14.31 -4.92
N GLU A 50 -8.30 14.89 -4.51
CA GLU A 50 -6.98 14.75 -5.13
C GLU A 50 -6.51 13.30 -5.19
N TRP A 51 -6.97 12.45 -4.28
CA TRP A 51 -6.69 11.02 -4.32
C TRP A 51 -7.25 10.32 -5.56
N GLN A 52 -8.29 10.87 -6.19
CA GLN A 52 -8.87 10.31 -7.41
C GLN A 52 -7.97 10.51 -8.62
N GLU A 53 -7.10 11.54 -8.61
CA GLU A 53 -6.15 11.83 -9.67
C GLU A 53 -4.91 10.90 -9.64
N ALA A 54 -4.70 10.19 -8.54
CA ALA A 54 -3.59 9.27 -8.40
C ALA A 54 -3.97 7.85 -8.83
N SER A 55 -3.30 7.34 -9.85
CA SER A 55 -3.46 5.94 -10.26
C SER A 55 -2.88 5.00 -9.21
N PRO A 56 -3.66 4.03 -8.69
CA PRO A 56 -3.16 3.10 -7.69
C PRO A 56 -2.29 2.01 -8.29
N VAL A 57 -1.35 1.50 -7.51
CA VAL A 57 -0.88 0.12 -7.66
C VAL A 57 -1.76 -0.78 -6.82
N VAL A 58 -2.01 -2.00 -7.31
CA VAL A 58 -2.89 -2.97 -6.66
C VAL A 58 -2.16 -4.31 -6.55
N PHE A 59 -2.23 -4.93 -5.39
CA PHE A 59 -1.65 -6.25 -5.18
C PHE A 59 -2.43 -7.06 -4.15
N CYS A 60 -2.37 -8.38 -4.29
CA CYS A 60 -2.91 -9.34 -3.34
C CYS A 60 -2.18 -10.69 -3.39
N SER A 61 -1.03 -10.75 -4.06
CA SER A 61 -0.18 -11.95 -4.12
C SER A 61 0.86 -11.92 -2.99
N ASP A 62 1.36 -13.10 -2.65
CA ASP A 62 2.41 -13.24 -1.65
C ASP A 62 3.76 -12.64 -2.11
N TRP A 63 4.78 -12.71 -1.25
CA TRP A 63 6.13 -12.19 -1.51
C TRP A 63 6.86 -12.88 -2.67
N GLU A 64 6.35 -14.01 -3.15
CA GLU A 64 6.82 -14.67 -4.38
C GLU A 64 6.02 -14.28 -5.61
N GLY A 65 4.98 -13.44 -5.48
CA GLY A 65 4.05 -13.10 -6.57
C GLY A 65 3.07 -14.23 -6.88
N LYS A 66 2.88 -15.15 -5.95
CA LYS A 66 2.01 -16.32 -6.04
C LYS A 66 0.79 -16.20 -5.13
N LYS A 67 -0.10 -17.19 -5.16
CA LYS A 67 -1.27 -17.35 -4.28
C LYS A 67 -2.11 -16.06 -4.17
N PRO A 68 -2.61 -15.52 -5.27
CA PRO A 68 -3.42 -14.31 -5.23
C PRO A 68 -4.67 -14.51 -4.37
N ASP A 69 -4.91 -13.57 -3.44
CA ASP A 69 -6.09 -13.56 -2.57
C ASP A 69 -6.83 -12.21 -2.66
N PRO A 70 -7.88 -12.10 -3.50
CA PRO A 70 -8.67 -10.86 -3.61
C PRO A 70 -9.32 -10.39 -2.29
N GLY A 71 -9.48 -11.30 -1.31
CA GLY A 71 -9.96 -10.95 0.03
C GLY A 71 -8.95 -10.14 0.86
N ARG A 72 -7.70 -10.04 0.38
CA ARG A 72 -6.59 -9.27 0.97
C ARG A 72 -6.07 -8.19 0.02
N GLU A 73 -6.85 -7.80 -0.98
CA GLU A 73 -6.45 -6.77 -1.93
C GLU A 73 -6.00 -5.49 -1.21
N THR A 74 -4.86 -4.99 -1.62
CA THR A 74 -4.30 -3.72 -1.17
C THR A 74 -4.11 -2.80 -2.36
N ARG A 75 -4.59 -1.56 -2.24
CA ARG A 75 -4.39 -0.46 -3.20
C ARG A 75 -3.55 0.61 -2.56
N VAL A 76 -2.56 1.10 -3.29
CA VAL A 76 -1.72 2.20 -2.80
C VAL A 76 -1.72 3.32 -3.81
N ARG A 77 -2.04 4.53 -3.35
CA ARG A 77 -1.92 5.77 -4.11
C ARG A 77 -0.88 6.67 -3.48
N VAL A 78 -0.23 7.46 -4.31
CA VAL A 78 0.82 8.39 -3.87
C VAL A 78 0.52 9.78 -4.42
N LEU A 79 0.55 10.77 -3.54
CA LEU A 79 0.53 12.19 -3.91
C LEU A 79 1.80 12.86 -3.39
N TRP A 80 2.16 13.99 -3.97
CA TRP A 80 3.32 14.75 -3.51
C TRP A 80 3.14 16.26 -3.66
N SER A 81 3.76 16.98 -2.75
CA SER A 81 4.06 18.40 -2.84
C SER A 81 5.55 18.60 -2.59
N PRO A 82 6.14 19.79 -2.84
CA PRO A 82 7.54 20.02 -2.50
C PRO A 82 7.91 19.77 -1.04
N ARG A 83 6.94 19.74 -0.14
CA ARG A 83 7.16 19.58 1.30
C ARG A 83 6.73 18.24 1.87
N THR A 84 5.87 17.50 1.16
CA THR A 84 5.21 16.31 1.72
C THR A 84 5.00 15.23 0.68
N LEU A 85 5.33 14.00 1.02
CA LEU A 85 4.89 12.80 0.33
C LEU A 85 3.68 12.25 1.07
N TYR A 86 2.61 11.94 0.32
CA TYR A 86 1.40 11.36 0.88
C TYR A 86 1.20 9.95 0.34
N LEU A 87 0.84 9.04 1.22
CA LEU A 87 0.48 7.67 0.88
C LEU A 87 -0.95 7.41 1.33
N ARG A 88 -1.73 6.73 0.49
CA ARG A 88 -3.03 6.18 0.88
C ARG A 88 -3.06 4.71 0.61
N PHE A 89 -3.27 3.93 1.66
CA PHE A 89 -3.54 2.51 1.60
C PHE A 89 -5.05 2.27 1.72
N GLU A 90 -5.57 1.38 0.89
CA GLU A 90 -6.93 0.85 0.96
C GLU A 90 -6.82 -0.66 0.94
N CYS A 91 -7.19 -1.29 2.03
CA CYS A 91 -6.89 -2.69 2.31
C CYS A 91 -8.16 -3.48 2.61
N ARG A 92 -8.35 -4.59 1.93
CA ARG A 92 -9.27 -5.64 2.38
C ARG A 92 -8.58 -6.54 3.38
N TYR A 93 -9.33 -7.17 4.27
CA TYR A 93 -8.76 -8.12 5.22
C TYR A 93 -9.70 -9.30 5.46
N ARG A 94 -9.10 -10.44 5.86
CA ARG A 94 -9.84 -11.62 6.32
C ARG A 94 -9.95 -11.65 7.82
N ASP A 95 -8.83 -11.43 8.50
CA ASP A 95 -8.71 -11.43 9.95
C ASP A 95 -7.86 -10.24 10.39
N LEU A 96 -8.04 -9.82 11.64
CA LEU A 96 -7.25 -8.75 12.24
C LEU A 96 -6.46 -9.29 13.42
N TYR A 97 -5.17 -9.00 13.44
CA TYR A 97 -4.26 -9.30 14.52
C TYR A 97 -3.51 -8.02 14.91
N LEU A 98 -4.00 -7.34 15.94
CA LEU A 98 -3.58 -6.00 16.31
C LEU A 98 -2.91 -5.98 17.67
N PHE A 99 -1.94 -5.07 17.85
CA PHE A 99 -1.51 -4.68 19.18
C PHE A 99 -2.57 -3.83 19.86
N THR A 100 -2.59 -3.87 21.19
CA THR A 100 -3.48 -3.05 22.04
C THR A 100 -2.67 -2.07 22.89
N ASP A 101 -1.34 -2.15 22.86
CA ASP A 101 -0.39 -1.33 23.59
C ASP A 101 0.49 -0.52 22.62
N ALA A 102 0.65 0.75 22.87
CA ALA A 102 1.50 1.67 22.10
C ALA A 102 1.94 2.83 22.98
N ASP A 103 2.94 3.58 22.51
CA ASP A 103 3.26 4.88 23.06
C ASP A 103 2.06 5.85 22.96
N PRO A 104 2.00 6.92 23.74
CA PRO A 104 0.86 7.85 23.75
C PRO A 104 0.55 8.49 22.40
N ASP A 105 1.54 8.60 21.51
CA ASP A 105 1.37 9.08 20.12
C ASP A 105 1.00 7.96 19.14
N GLY A 106 0.84 6.73 19.63
CA GLY A 106 0.49 5.54 18.83
C GLY A 106 1.69 4.86 18.18
N ARG A 107 2.93 5.28 18.47
CA ARG A 107 4.13 4.57 17.98
C ARG A 107 4.25 3.21 18.66
N ARG A 108 4.60 2.18 17.88
CA ARG A 108 4.76 0.81 18.40
C ARG A 108 5.93 0.13 17.71
N ASP A 109 6.99 -0.15 18.48
CA ASP A 109 8.12 -0.96 18.01
C ASP A 109 7.67 -2.37 17.67
N HIS A 110 8.33 -2.98 16.70
CA HIS A 110 7.98 -4.31 16.19
C HIS A 110 6.53 -4.41 15.72
N LEU A 111 6.03 -3.34 15.06
CA LEU A 111 4.65 -3.31 14.58
C LEU A 111 4.37 -4.41 13.56
N TRP A 112 5.38 -4.81 12.76
CA TRP A 112 5.34 -5.93 11.80
C TRP A 112 5.01 -7.29 12.40
N ASP A 113 5.11 -7.48 13.72
CA ASP A 113 4.66 -8.69 14.40
C ASP A 113 3.13 -8.81 14.41
N ARG A 114 2.41 -7.80 13.93
CA ARG A 114 0.94 -7.75 13.78
C ARG A 114 0.57 -7.24 12.38
N ASP A 115 -0.70 -6.95 12.18
CA ASP A 115 -1.20 -6.50 10.89
C ASP A 115 -0.75 -5.09 10.57
N VAL A 116 -0.07 -4.95 9.43
CA VAL A 116 0.45 -3.66 8.93
C VAL A 116 0.32 -3.55 7.42
N ALA A 117 0.25 -2.32 6.94
CA ALA A 117 0.65 -1.94 5.58
C ALA A 117 1.97 -1.17 5.66
N GLU A 118 2.88 -1.46 4.75
CA GLU A 118 4.23 -0.95 4.79
C GLU A 118 4.59 -0.25 3.48
N ALA A 119 5.36 0.83 3.60
CA ALA A 119 6.01 1.50 2.48
C ALA A 119 7.52 1.57 2.70
N PHE A 120 8.27 0.93 1.81
CA PHE A 120 9.72 1.05 1.77
C PHE A 120 10.10 2.03 0.68
N LEU A 121 10.78 3.11 1.03
CA LEU A 121 11.12 4.22 0.14
C LEU A 121 12.63 4.40 0.07
N GLN A 122 13.18 4.38 -1.14
CA GLN A 122 14.61 4.56 -1.42
C GLN A 122 14.80 5.80 -2.29
N PRO A 123 15.02 6.98 -1.69
CA PRO A 123 15.19 8.23 -2.42
C PRO A 123 16.48 8.29 -3.27
N ASP A 124 17.52 7.60 -2.83
CA ASP A 124 18.80 7.50 -3.55
C ASP A 124 19.09 6.05 -3.95
N PRO A 125 18.75 5.64 -5.17
CA PRO A 125 18.99 4.27 -5.66
C PRO A 125 20.48 3.91 -5.77
N SER A 126 21.41 4.86 -5.77
CA SER A 126 22.85 4.58 -5.79
C SER A 126 23.34 4.00 -4.47
N ARG A 127 22.59 4.21 -3.39
CA ARG A 127 22.85 3.68 -2.06
C ARG A 127 22.00 2.43 -1.83
N GLU A 128 22.32 1.33 -2.49
CA GLU A 128 21.47 0.14 -2.63
C GLU A 128 20.78 -0.37 -1.35
N ARG A 129 21.43 -0.27 -0.19
CA ARG A 129 20.90 -0.78 1.07
C ARG A 129 20.47 0.30 2.07
N TYR A 130 20.21 1.52 1.56
CA TYR A 130 19.73 2.63 2.39
C TYR A 130 18.33 3.01 1.92
N TYR A 131 17.35 2.86 2.78
CA TYR A 131 15.95 3.21 2.52
C TYR A 131 15.23 3.53 3.83
N LYS A 132 14.02 4.05 3.70
CA LYS A 132 13.15 4.36 4.81
C LYS A 132 11.97 3.39 4.80
N GLU A 133 11.54 2.99 5.96
CA GLU A 133 10.40 2.10 6.18
C GLU A 133 9.34 2.82 7.01
N PHE A 134 8.10 2.69 6.58
CA PHE A 134 6.94 3.27 7.23
C PHE A 134 5.88 2.19 7.34
N GLU A 135 5.43 1.92 8.55
CA GLU A 135 4.39 0.96 8.81
C GLU A 135 3.18 1.64 9.46
N ILE A 136 2.00 1.19 9.10
CA ILE A 136 0.74 1.64 9.65
C ILE A 136 -0.18 0.45 9.87
N SER A 137 -0.75 0.35 11.09
CA SER A 137 -1.69 -0.69 11.48
C SER A 137 -3.14 -0.23 11.31
N PRO A 138 -4.10 -1.16 11.11
CA PRO A 138 -5.53 -0.84 10.99
C PRO A 138 -6.12 -0.05 12.16
N ASN A 139 -5.51 -0.10 13.35
CA ASN A 139 -5.92 0.69 14.52
C ASN A 139 -5.16 2.01 14.68
N GLY A 140 -4.35 2.40 13.68
CA GLY A 140 -3.62 3.67 13.66
C GLY A 140 -2.28 3.68 14.39
N MET A 141 -1.82 2.54 14.91
CA MET A 141 -0.44 2.42 15.39
C MET A 141 0.53 2.52 14.22
N TRP A 142 1.75 2.97 14.49
CA TRP A 142 2.73 3.25 13.45
C TRP A 142 4.17 3.08 13.94
N VAL A 143 5.08 2.89 12.98
CA VAL A 143 6.53 3.00 13.18
C VAL A 143 7.17 3.54 11.92
N ASP A 144 8.27 4.28 12.08
CA ASP A 144 9.13 4.73 10.99
C ASP A 144 10.59 4.43 11.29
N LEU A 145 11.29 3.90 10.30
CA LEU A 145 12.63 3.37 10.46
C LEU A 145 13.58 3.90 9.38
N ASP A 146 14.83 4.13 9.78
CA ASP A 146 15.97 4.39 8.90
C ASP A 146 16.80 3.12 8.76
N ILE A 147 16.76 2.53 7.57
CA ILE A 147 17.41 1.26 7.29
C ILE A 147 18.74 1.51 6.57
N SER A 148 19.80 0.92 7.12
CA SER A 148 21.13 0.92 6.52
C SER A 148 21.86 -0.38 6.86
N PRO A 149 22.98 -0.71 6.20
CA PRO A 149 23.68 -1.98 6.44
C PRO A 149 24.02 -2.20 7.90
N GLY A 150 23.43 -3.26 8.50
CA GLY A 150 23.67 -3.61 9.90
C GLY A 150 23.01 -2.68 10.92
N ARG A 151 22.15 -1.75 10.50
CA ARG A 151 21.48 -0.82 11.40
C ARG A 151 20.02 -0.63 11.01
N LEU A 152 19.16 -0.77 12.01
CA LEU A 152 17.76 -0.35 12.01
C LEU A 152 17.62 0.69 13.12
N ALA A 153 17.13 1.86 12.81
CA ALA A 153 17.00 2.95 13.78
C ALA A 153 15.72 3.76 13.53
N ASP A 154 15.21 4.38 14.58
CA ASP A 154 14.08 5.29 14.47
C ASP A 154 14.41 6.45 13.52
N LEU A 155 13.55 6.66 12.53
CA LEU A 155 13.70 7.78 11.59
C LEU A 155 13.27 9.10 12.24
N LYS A 156 12.23 9.05 13.06
CA LYS A 156 11.60 10.24 13.67
C LYS A 156 11.18 11.26 12.61
N SER A 157 10.50 10.77 11.57
CA SER A 157 10.14 11.55 10.40
C SER A 157 9.19 12.72 10.69
N GLY A 158 8.40 12.62 11.77
CA GLY A 158 7.31 13.54 12.06
C GLY A 158 6.11 13.29 11.16
N LEU A 159 5.91 12.05 10.69
CA LEU A 159 4.74 11.67 9.90
C LEU A 159 3.44 12.00 10.65
N ARG A 160 2.41 12.33 9.87
CA ARG A 160 1.03 12.46 10.35
C ARG A 160 0.20 11.37 9.67
N ARG A 161 -0.86 10.91 10.30
CA ARG A 161 -1.71 9.84 9.78
C ARG A 161 -3.18 10.04 10.12
N SER A 162 -4.03 9.43 9.32
CA SER A 162 -5.45 9.19 9.59
C SER A 162 -5.77 7.76 9.18
N VAL A 163 -6.52 7.04 9.99
CA VAL A 163 -6.88 5.64 9.74
C VAL A 163 -8.36 5.46 10.00
N VAL A 164 -9.02 4.67 9.17
CA VAL A 164 -10.40 4.22 9.37
C VAL A 164 -10.49 2.71 9.17
N LEU A 165 -11.14 2.04 10.09
CA LEU A 165 -11.47 0.62 10.03
C LEU A 165 -12.98 0.45 9.85
N ASP A 166 -13.40 -0.26 8.82
CA ASP A 166 -14.79 -0.66 8.57
C ASP A 166 -14.91 -2.17 8.72
N GLU A 167 -15.31 -2.62 9.89
CA GLU A 167 -15.48 -4.03 10.20
C GLU A 167 -16.61 -4.68 9.38
N LYS A 168 -17.63 -3.91 9.00
CA LYS A 168 -18.76 -4.41 8.24
C LYS A 168 -18.38 -4.81 6.83
N SER A 169 -17.60 -3.99 6.15
CA SER A 169 -17.10 -4.26 4.80
C SER A 169 -15.79 -5.05 4.79
N ARG A 170 -15.20 -5.28 5.96
CA ARG A 170 -13.86 -5.88 6.12
C ARG A 170 -12.82 -5.14 5.31
N THR A 171 -12.77 -3.83 5.51
CA THR A 171 -11.79 -2.94 4.89
C THR A 171 -11.22 -1.98 5.90
N TRP A 172 -10.03 -1.48 5.62
CA TRP A 172 -9.48 -0.34 6.32
C TRP A 172 -8.71 0.55 5.35
N ALA A 173 -8.61 1.82 5.68
CA ALA A 173 -7.80 2.74 4.91
C ALA A 173 -6.92 3.57 5.83
N ALA A 174 -5.73 3.90 5.36
CA ALA A 174 -4.81 4.79 6.02
C ALA A 174 -4.30 5.86 5.06
N GLU A 175 -4.28 7.09 5.52
CA GLU A 175 -3.59 8.20 4.89
C GLU A 175 -2.40 8.59 5.75
N VAL A 176 -1.23 8.71 5.13
CA VAL A 176 0.03 9.07 5.78
C VAL A 176 0.65 10.25 5.05
N ALA A 177 1.03 11.29 5.80
CA ALA A 177 1.76 12.44 5.30
C ALA A 177 3.17 12.43 5.87
N ILE A 178 4.17 12.30 5.02
CA ILE A 178 5.59 12.20 5.39
C ILE A 178 6.29 13.48 4.97
N PRO A 179 6.89 14.25 5.89
CA PRO A 179 7.68 15.44 5.53
C PRO A 179 8.80 15.07 4.56
N MET A 180 8.87 15.70 3.39
CA MET A 180 9.86 15.41 2.35
C MET A 180 11.29 15.51 2.88
N LYS A 181 11.56 16.48 3.76
CA LYS A 181 12.86 16.66 4.42
C LYS A 181 13.34 15.48 5.27
N SER A 182 12.41 14.60 5.69
CA SER A 182 12.78 13.37 6.44
C SER A 182 13.18 12.23 5.50
N LEU A 183 12.83 12.34 4.22
CA LEU A 183 13.15 11.35 3.19
C LEU A 183 14.47 11.69 2.49
N THR A 184 14.67 12.95 2.15
CA THR A 184 15.89 13.44 1.48
C THR A 184 16.16 14.89 1.85
N ALA A 185 17.45 15.28 1.89
CA ALA A 185 17.84 16.67 2.13
C ALA A 185 17.51 17.55 0.93
N ASP A 186 17.73 17.04 -0.29
CA ASP A 186 17.55 17.76 -1.55
C ASP A 186 16.55 16.98 -2.41
N PHE A 187 15.30 17.44 -2.41
CA PHE A 187 14.26 16.82 -3.21
C PHE A 187 14.28 17.35 -4.65
N ASP A 188 14.52 16.46 -5.60
CA ASP A 188 14.36 16.71 -7.04
C ASP A 188 13.18 15.90 -7.58
N PRO A 189 12.08 16.52 -8.04
CA PRO A 189 10.95 15.81 -8.62
C PRO A 189 11.25 15.09 -9.95
N LYS A 190 12.41 15.36 -10.58
CA LYS A 190 12.86 14.63 -11.76
C LYS A 190 13.60 13.35 -11.41
N ALA A 191 14.05 13.21 -10.17
CA ALA A 191 14.69 11.99 -9.70
C ALA A 191 13.71 10.82 -9.69
N VAL A 192 14.21 9.64 -10.03
CA VAL A 192 13.45 8.39 -9.92
C VAL A 192 13.87 7.71 -8.64
N TRP A 193 12.95 7.60 -7.70
CA TRP A 193 13.14 6.83 -6.49
C TRP A 193 12.81 5.36 -6.73
N ARG A 194 13.12 4.53 -5.76
CA ARG A 194 12.62 3.16 -5.70
C ARG A 194 11.71 3.01 -4.49
N ALA A 195 10.70 2.16 -4.63
CA ALA A 195 9.75 1.89 -3.57
C ALA A 195 9.21 0.45 -3.67
N ASN A 196 8.76 -0.07 -2.55
CA ASN A 196 7.89 -1.24 -2.53
C ASN A 196 6.83 -1.06 -1.46
N PHE A 197 5.71 -1.78 -1.62
CA PHE A 197 4.61 -1.76 -0.68
C PHE A 197 4.29 -3.19 -0.28
N TYR A 198 4.00 -3.37 1.00
CA TYR A 198 3.81 -4.68 1.58
C TYR A 198 2.59 -4.70 2.52
N ARG A 199 2.16 -5.91 2.83
CA ARG A 199 1.14 -6.18 3.84
C ARG A 199 1.54 -7.40 4.64
N VAL A 200 1.38 -7.32 5.96
CA VAL A 200 1.35 -8.49 6.85
C VAL A 200 -0.04 -8.58 7.44
N GLU A 201 -0.65 -9.76 7.43
CA GLU A 201 -2.02 -9.95 7.90
C GLU A 201 -2.25 -11.35 8.48
N GLY A 202 -3.08 -11.41 9.52
CA GLY A 202 -3.66 -12.62 10.05
C GLY A 202 -3.04 -13.14 11.33
N THR A 203 -3.82 -13.95 12.04
CA THR A 203 -3.48 -14.53 13.34
C THR A 203 -2.79 -15.88 13.26
N GLU A 204 -3.02 -16.64 12.18
CA GLU A 204 -2.55 -18.02 12.04
C GLU A 204 -1.27 -18.08 11.19
N GLU A 205 -0.34 -18.93 11.59
CA GLU A 205 0.86 -19.21 10.80
C GLU A 205 0.57 -20.29 9.73
N PRO A 206 1.02 -20.11 8.51
CA PRO A 206 1.78 -18.95 8.04
C PRO A 206 0.86 -17.74 7.82
N ARG A 207 1.25 -16.60 8.39
CA ARG A 207 0.57 -15.31 8.14
C ARG A 207 0.64 -14.94 6.66
N ALA A 208 -0.26 -14.08 6.20
CA ALA A 208 -0.19 -13.54 4.85
C ALA A 208 0.88 -12.44 4.77
N TYR A 209 1.89 -12.65 3.93
CA TYR A 209 2.93 -11.69 3.59
C TYR A 209 2.77 -11.31 2.12
N LEU A 210 2.21 -10.15 1.85
CA LEU A 210 1.86 -9.71 0.50
C LEU A 210 2.84 -8.63 0.02
N ALA A 211 3.11 -8.60 -1.28
CA ALA A 211 4.04 -7.64 -1.87
C ALA A 211 3.52 -7.08 -3.20
N TRP A 212 3.67 -5.76 -3.39
CA TRP A 212 3.47 -5.15 -4.71
C TRP A 212 4.52 -5.67 -5.70
N ARG A 213 5.79 -5.61 -5.33
CA ARG A 213 6.88 -6.19 -6.12
C ARG A 213 7.41 -7.42 -5.38
N PRO A 214 7.29 -8.60 -5.97
CA PRO A 214 7.75 -9.84 -5.33
C PRO A 214 9.23 -9.79 -5.00
N THR A 215 9.58 -10.26 -3.82
CA THR A 215 10.98 -10.36 -3.37
C THR A 215 11.61 -11.69 -3.77
N ASN A 216 10.79 -12.71 -4.03
CA ASN A 216 11.20 -14.05 -4.48
C ASN A 216 12.23 -14.74 -3.56
N THR A 217 12.17 -14.44 -2.27
CA THR A 217 13.02 -15.07 -1.25
C THR A 217 12.44 -16.40 -0.78
N PRO A 218 13.25 -17.37 -0.32
CA PRO A 218 12.75 -18.68 0.13
C PRO A 218 11.80 -18.60 1.35
N GLN A 219 11.92 -17.56 2.16
CA GLN A 219 11.04 -17.22 3.28
C GLN A 219 10.60 -15.76 3.14
N PRO A 220 9.47 -15.36 3.71
CA PRO A 220 9.02 -13.97 3.68
C PRO A 220 10.14 -13.03 4.16
N ASN A 221 10.56 -12.15 3.27
CA ASN A 221 11.55 -11.12 3.56
C ASN A 221 11.32 -9.91 2.66
N PHE A 222 10.98 -8.79 3.26
CA PHE A 222 10.70 -7.54 2.54
C PHE A 222 11.94 -6.67 2.34
N HIS A 223 13.01 -6.91 3.10
CA HIS A 223 14.27 -6.15 3.05
C HIS A 223 15.14 -6.54 1.84
N VAL A 224 14.55 -6.46 0.63
CA VAL A 224 15.19 -6.79 -0.64
C VAL A 224 15.13 -5.58 -1.59
N PRO A 225 15.99 -4.56 -1.43
CA PRO A 225 15.92 -3.33 -2.25
C PRO A 225 16.02 -3.57 -3.76
N SER A 226 16.69 -4.64 -4.19
CA SER A 226 16.75 -5.04 -5.61
C SER A 226 15.38 -5.36 -6.21
N ALA A 227 14.40 -5.74 -5.38
CA ALA A 227 13.03 -6.00 -5.81
C ALA A 227 12.16 -4.74 -5.90
N PHE A 228 12.60 -3.60 -5.36
CA PHE A 228 11.78 -2.38 -5.36
C PHE A 228 11.45 -1.92 -6.78
N GLY A 229 10.22 -1.48 -6.98
CA GLY A 229 9.75 -0.82 -8.19
C GLY A 229 10.23 0.63 -8.25
N ARG A 230 9.77 1.35 -9.28
CA ARG A 230 10.11 2.76 -9.50
C ARG A 230 9.02 3.66 -8.92
N LEU A 231 9.40 4.71 -8.25
CA LEU A 231 8.53 5.80 -7.84
C LEU A 231 8.94 7.06 -8.59
N ARG A 232 8.04 7.61 -9.39
CA ARG A 232 8.23 8.86 -10.13
C ARG A 232 7.26 9.91 -9.62
N PHE A 233 7.63 11.16 -9.85
CA PHE A 233 6.83 12.32 -9.47
C PHE A 233 6.27 12.97 -10.74
N ALA A 234 4.94 13.04 -10.85
CA ALA A 234 4.31 13.75 -11.96
C ALA A 234 4.71 15.24 -11.90
N ALA A 235 4.89 15.86 -13.08
CA ALA A 235 5.18 17.27 -13.14
C ALA A 235 4.08 18.09 -12.44
N ALA A 236 4.46 19.19 -11.80
CA ALA A 236 3.50 20.18 -11.33
C ALA A 236 2.74 20.75 -12.54
N ALA A 237 1.43 20.95 -12.43
CA ALA A 237 0.67 21.56 -13.51
C ALA A 237 1.22 22.95 -13.82
N GLY A 238 1.74 23.16 -15.05
CA GLY A 238 2.28 24.44 -15.50
C GLY A 238 3.79 24.64 -15.36
N SER A 239 4.57 23.57 -15.12
CA SER A 239 6.06 23.60 -15.20
C SER A 239 6.58 23.09 -16.52
#